data_ebf7c6444d1709fc83cb3c19d5e5bff7
#
_entry.id   ebf7c6444d1709fc83cb3c19d5e5bff7
#
_cell.length_a   1.000
_cell.length_b   1.000
_cell.length_c   1.000
_cell.angle_alpha   90.00
_cell.angle_beta   90.00
_cell.angle_gamma   90.00
#
_symmetry.space_group_name_H-M   'P 1'
#
loop_
_entity.id
_entity.type
_entity.pdbx_description
1 polymer ?
#
loop_
_entity_poly.entity_id
_entity_poly.type
_entity_poly.pdbx_seq_one_letter_code
_entity_poly.pdbx_strand_id
1 'polypeptide(L)'
;MASGDHVAIIGGGVTGALCAVRLAERGFRVTALEQARIGNGSSSRSAAGIRAQWGVAETIRGLRYAEWWYGQFHEALHTPASQRQPAMRQNGYLFLYEHPHAVEPARRADAQAAWALGQANMARQRAEGVAVEALTPAEVAQRWPWLDADRLIGAAWGPEDGFLHPHIIYGEGFRRARELGVDVMTDTAAVGAQTRGDRITTLLTSRGPLAVDWVVNATNAWAPRVSRALGGMELPIAPTKRYLYHFEPTQPIMSEEAWERLPMMVYGLGPGRGAHARPDGPLLLVGGAGADTPEPDFSDDDQDAIRDGFNHAVGIDNAAYELLAQIDDFAPALANCGGIKATTCGFYAMSPDGSPLIGRDARLANLAHAAGFSGHGVMHAPVTARLVEALLAGDAPGGVVALPEGFGSIHLAAFDPARDFSATPAESVVL
;
A
#
# COMPACT_ATOMS: atom_id res chain seq x y z
N MET A 1 14.04 -1.43 26.94
CA MET A 1 15.18 -0.68 26.37
C MET A 1 15.16 0.74 26.89
N ALA A 2 16.31 1.41 26.93
CA ALA A 2 16.40 2.73 27.52
C ALA A 2 15.70 3.77 26.63
N SER A 3 14.88 4.65 27.25
CA SER A 3 14.48 5.89 26.61
C SER A 3 15.75 6.66 26.26
N GLY A 4 15.96 6.96 24.99
CA GLY A 4 17.13 7.69 24.50
C GLY A 4 17.98 6.96 23.46
N ASP A 5 17.73 5.67 23.18
CA ASP A 5 18.39 4.99 22.07
C ASP A 5 18.18 5.74 20.75
N HIS A 6 19.22 5.82 19.93
CA HIS A 6 19.19 6.53 18.65
C HIS A 6 18.74 5.59 17.51
N VAL A 7 17.62 5.90 16.90
CA VAL A 7 17.07 5.17 15.75
C VAL A 7 17.27 5.97 14.48
N ALA A 8 17.94 5.39 13.49
CA ALA A 8 17.93 5.91 12.13
C ALA A 8 16.84 5.21 11.30
N ILE A 9 15.95 5.97 10.69
CA ILE A 9 14.94 5.47 9.76
C ILE A 9 15.38 5.85 8.34
N ILE A 10 15.52 4.86 7.46
CA ILE A 10 15.90 5.06 6.06
C ILE A 10 14.62 4.96 5.22
N GLY A 11 14.25 6.06 4.56
CA GLY A 11 13.07 6.18 3.70
C GLY A 11 12.08 7.26 4.15
N GLY A 12 11.86 8.24 3.30
CA GLY A 12 10.98 9.41 3.53
C GLY A 12 9.54 9.23 3.02
N GLY A 13 9.06 8.00 2.89
CA GLY A 13 7.68 7.69 2.52
C GLY A 13 6.71 7.68 3.70
N VAL A 14 5.46 7.25 3.47
CA VAL A 14 4.41 7.17 4.50
C VAL A 14 4.83 6.27 5.68
N THR A 15 5.46 5.13 5.41
CA THR A 15 5.93 4.20 6.45
C THR A 15 6.99 4.85 7.33
N GLY A 16 8.02 5.48 6.71
CA GLY A 16 9.06 6.17 7.47
C GLY A 16 8.53 7.32 8.31
N ALA A 17 7.57 8.08 7.77
CA ALA A 17 6.93 9.19 8.48
C ALA A 17 6.20 8.74 9.75
N LEU A 18 5.36 7.69 9.64
CA LEU A 18 4.60 7.21 10.80
C LEU A 18 5.47 6.44 11.80
N CYS A 19 6.50 5.71 11.33
CA CYS A 19 7.51 5.13 12.22
C CYS A 19 8.27 6.22 13.00
N ALA A 20 8.63 7.33 12.34
CA ALA A 20 9.33 8.43 12.99
C ALA A 20 8.49 9.07 14.11
N VAL A 21 7.21 9.32 13.86
CA VAL A 21 6.29 9.83 14.88
C VAL A 21 6.20 8.86 16.06
N ARG A 22 5.86 7.61 15.81
CA ARG A 22 5.64 6.61 16.86
C ARG A 22 6.89 6.39 17.74
N LEU A 23 8.06 6.28 17.11
CA LEU A 23 9.30 6.06 17.85
C LEU A 23 9.70 7.29 18.67
N ALA A 24 9.50 8.51 18.14
CA ALA A 24 9.74 9.73 18.88
C ALA A 24 8.77 9.90 20.07
N GLU A 25 7.48 9.60 19.89
CA GLU A 25 6.49 9.58 20.98
C GLU A 25 6.83 8.55 22.06
N ARG A 26 7.47 7.43 21.67
CA ARG A 26 7.95 6.40 22.60
C ARG A 26 9.21 6.81 23.37
N GLY A 27 9.84 7.93 23.00
CA GLY A 27 11.03 8.47 23.66
C GLY A 27 12.37 8.05 23.05
N PHE A 28 12.38 7.48 21.85
CA PHE A 28 13.61 7.29 21.09
C PHE A 28 14.09 8.62 20.51
N ARG A 29 15.40 8.81 20.41
CA ARG A 29 15.98 9.83 19.56
C ARG A 29 15.92 9.34 18.11
N VAL A 30 15.31 10.08 17.21
CA VAL A 30 15.07 9.62 15.84
C VAL A 30 15.74 10.55 14.83
N THR A 31 16.42 9.97 13.84
CA THR A 31 16.84 10.64 12.60
C THR A 31 16.21 9.91 11.42
N ALA A 32 15.45 10.61 10.60
CA ALA A 32 14.86 10.08 9.37
C ALA A 32 15.66 10.56 8.16
N LEU A 33 16.07 9.62 7.30
CA LEU A 33 16.90 9.86 6.13
C LEU A 33 16.08 9.61 4.85
N GLU A 34 16.13 10.56 3.93
CA GLU A 34 15.57 10.41 2.58
C GLU A 34 16.62 10.83 1.55
N GLN A 35 16.89 9.96 0.57
CA GLN A 35 17.93 10.22 -0.44
C GLN A 35 17.61 11.38 -1.38
N ALA A 36 16.32 11.70 -1.54
CA ALA A 36 15.83 12.79 -2.36
C ALA A 36 14.87 13.67 -1.54
N ARG A 37 13.68 13.93 -2.05
CA ARG A 37 12.61 14.66 -1.36
C ARG A 37 11.65 13.71 -0.66
N ILE A 38 11.06 14.16 0.44
CA ILE A 38 9.99 13.43 1.14
C ILE A 38 8.90 13.01 0.14
N GLY A 39 8.49 11.75 0.23
CA GLY A 39 7.48 11.16 -0.63
C GLY A 39 7.94 10.81 -2.05
N ASN A 40 9.22 10.96 -2.39
CA ASN A 40 9.73 10.74 -3.75
C ASN A 40 9.63 9.29 -4.26
N GLY A 41 9.48 8.32 -3.36
CA GLY A 41 9.31 6.90 -3.70
C GLY A 41 7.88 6.51 -4.09
N SER A 42 7.53 5.24 -3.92
CA SER A 42 6.23 4.66 -4.29
C SER A 42 5.02 5.32 -3.61
N SER A 43 5.22 6.03 -2.48
CA SER A 43 4.12 6.67 -1.75
C SER A 43 3.35 7.71 -2.59
N SER A 44 4.05 8.52 -3.39
CA SER A 44 3.42 9.53 -4.26
C SER A 44 2.90 8.96 -5.59
N ARG A 45 3.12 7.68 -5.86
CA ARG A 45 2.83 7.00 -7.13
C ARG A 45 1.84 5.85 -6.95
N SER A 46 0.88 6.01 -6.05
CA SER A 46 -0.05 4.97 -5.62
C SER A 46 -1.49 5.38 -5.92
N ALA A 47 -2.33 4.43 -6.33
CA ALA A 47 -3.78 4.61 -6.33
C ALA A 47 -4.32 4.82 -4.91
N ALA A 48 -3.55 4.39 -3.91
CA ALA A 48 -3.75 4.62 -2.49
C ALA A 48 -5.10 4.13 -1.95
N GLY A 49 -5.62 3.04 -2.49
CA GLY A 49 -6.77 2.35 -1.88
C GLY A 49 -6.47 1.97 -0.43
N ILE A 50 -7.49 1.99 0.42
CA ILE A 50 -7.47 1.43 1.77
C ILE A 50 -8.67 0.52 1.96
N ARG A 51 -8.43 -0.69 2.44
CA ARG A 51 -9.46 -1.69 2.63
C ARG A 51 -9.05 -2.74 3.66
N ALA A 52 -10.01 -3.26 4.41
CA ALA A 52 -9.83 -4.43 5.25
C ALA A 52 -10.28 -5.74 4.54
N GLN A 53 -10.68 -5.66 3.29
CA GLN A 53 -11.08 -6.78 2.43
C GLN A 53 -9.87 -7.57 1.93
N TRP A 54 -9.26 -8.38 2.82
CA TRP A 54 -8.07 -9.20 2.56
C TRP A 54 -8.31 -10.68 2.85
N GLY A 55 -7.33 -11.54 2.51
CA GLY A 55 -7.39 -12.99 2.66
C GLY A 55 -6.70 -13.52 3.93
N VAL A 56 -5.68 -12.84 4.43
CA VAL A 56 -4.87 -13.26 5.59
C VAL A 56 -5.35 -12.55 6.86
N ALA A 57 -5.56 -13.29 7.95
CA ALA A 57 -6.15 -12.76 9.19
C ALA A 57 -5.33 -11.64 9.82
N GLU A 58 -3.99 -11.77 9.87
CA GLU A 58 -3.09 -10.74 10.38
C GLU A 58 -3.18 -9.46 9.56
N THR A 59 -3.29 -9.57 8.24
CA THR A 59 -3.50 -8.44 7.32
C THR A 59 -4.85 -7.78 7.60
N ILE A 60 -5.93 -8.56 7.73
CA ILE A 60 -7.28 -8.04 8.03
C ILE A 60 -7.28 -7.25 9.34
N ARG A 61 -6.77 -7.82 10.44
CA ARG A 61 -6.69 -7.14 11.76
C ARG A 61 -5.88 -5.86 11.68
N GLY A 62 -4.73 -5.93 11.03
CA GLY A 62 -3.83 -4.79 10.86
C GLY A 62 -4.48 -3.65 10.08
N LEU A 63 -5.26 -3.96 9.05
CA LEU A 63 -5.89 -2.94 8.21
C LEU A 63 -7.18 -2.39 8.81
N ARG A 64 -7.96 -3.17 9.55
CA ARG A 64 -9.04 -2.64 10.39
C ARG A 64 -8.51 -1.59 11.40
N TYR A 65 -7.38 -1.91 12.04
CA TYR A 65 -6.71 -0.92 12.90
C TYR A 65 -6.23 0.30 12.10
N ALA A 66 -5.69 0.10 10.90
CA ALA A 66 -5.22 1.21 10.07
C ALA A 66 -6.36 2.13 9.60
N GLU A 67 -7.51 1.58 9.21
CA GLU A 67 -8.72 2.34 8.86
C GLU A 67 -9.20 3.19 10.04
N TRP A 68 -9.33 2.58 11.22
CA TRP A 68 -9.67 3.29 12.44
C TRP A 68 -8.67 4.42 12.73
N TRP A 69 -7.37 4.15 12.59
CA TRP A 69 -6.31 5.14 12.83
C TRP A 69 -6.37 6.29 11.81
N TYR A 70 -6.59 6.00 10.53
CA TYR A 70 -6.76 7.04 9.51
C TYR A 70 -8.03 7.85 9.70
N GLY A 71 -9.08 7.28 10.26
CA GLY A 71 -10.28 8.01 10.68
C GLY A 71 -9.99 9.07 11.76
N GLN A 72 -8.93 8.87 12.56
CA GLN A 72 -8.47 9.79 13.61
C GLN A 72 -7.14 10.47 13.27
N PHE A 73 -6.77 10.50 12.00
CA PHE A 73 -5.46 10.94 11.52
C PHE A 73 -5.01 12.31 12.08
N HIS A 74 -5.90 13.30 12.04
CA HIS A 74 -5.57 14.65 12.47
C HIS A 74 -5.43 14.78 13.98
N GLU A 75 -6.21 14.04 14.73
CA GLU A 75 -6.12 13.94 16.18
C GLU A 75 -4.82 13.22 16.58
N ALA A 76 -4.53 12.10 15.93
CA ALA A 76 -3.32 11.31 16.19
C ALA A 76 -2.02 12.08 15.88
N LEU A 77 -2.02 12.94 14.86
CA LEU A 77 -0.86 13.77 14.50
C LEU A 77 -0.91 15.20 15.06
N HIS A 78 -1.88 15.51 15.91
CA HIS A 78 -2.08 16.86 16.46
C HIS A 78 -2.08 17.94 15.36
N THR A 79 -2.75 17.68 14.23
CA THR A 79 -2.82 18.63 13.12
C THR A 79 -3.66 19.84 13.49
N PRO A 80 -3.15 21.07 13.37
CA PRO A 80 -3.92 22.28 13.62
C PRO A 80 -5.18 22.34 12.76
N ALA A 81 -6.30 22.74 13.31
CA ALA A 81 -7.60 22.74 12.63
C ALA A 81 -7.58 23.49 11.29
N SER A 82 -6.81 24.58 11.19
CA SER A 82 -6.65 25.38 9.96
C SER A 82 -5.84 24.70 8.86
N GLN A 83 -5.17 23.59 9.15
CA GLN A 83 -4.31 22.83 8.22
C GLN A 83 -4.91 21.47 7.85
N ARG A 84 -6.04 21.10 8.43
CA ARG A 84 -6.65 19.79 8.20
C ARG A 84 -7.17 19.66 6.77
N GLN A 85 -6.64 18.66 6.07
CA GLN A 85 -7.11 18.22 4.76
C GLN A 85 -7.44 16.73 4.84
N PRO A 86 -8.44 16.21 4.12
CA PRO A 86 -8.80 14.81 4.21
C PRO A 86 -7.62 13.90 3.87
N ALA A 87 -7.13 13.13 4.84
CA ALA A 87 -6.12 12.10 4.62
C ALA A 87 -6.72 10.83 4.04
N MET A 88 -7.99 10.57 4.34
CA MET A 88 -8.80 9.45 3.87
C MET A 88 -10.13 9.92 3.31
N ARG A 89 -10.56 9.33 2.21
CA ARG A 89 -11.92 9.38 1.68
C ARG A 89 -12.56 8.01 1.91
N GLN A 90 -13.48 7.93 2.86
CA GLN A 90 -14.21 6.70 3.20
C GLN A 90 -15.43 6.54 2.28
N ASN A 91 -15.15 6.36 1.00
CA ASN A 91 -16.18 6.23 -0.04
C ASN A 91 -16.56 4.76 -0.29
N GLY A 92 -15.95 3.85 0.45
CA GLY A 92 -16.08 2.41 0.28
C GLY A 92 -15.18 1.82 -0.81
N TYR A 93 -15.17 0.49 -0.86
CA TYR A 93 -14.41 -0.30 -1.83
C TYR A 93 -15.29 -1.42 -2.38
N LEU A 94 -15.41 -1.51 -3.69
CA LEU A 94 -16.34 -2.42 -4.38
C LEU A 94 -15.56 -3.38 -5.30
N PHE A 95 -15.65 -4.67 -5.03
CA PHE A 95 -15.17 -5.73 -5.92
C PHE A 95 -16.34 -6.27 -6.74
N LEU A 96 -16.26 -6.19 -8.06
CA LEU A 96 -17.26 -6.68 -8.99
C LEU A 96 -16.83 -8.04 -9.55
N TYR A 97 -17.67 -9.06 -9.39
CA TYR A 97 -17.41 -10.43 -9.86
C TYR A 97 -18.23 -10.73 -11.09
N GLU A 98 -17.53 -11.15 -12.16
CA GLU A 98 -18.15 -11.46 -13.44
C GLU A 98 -19.02 -12.72 -13.37
N HIS A 99 -20.20 -12.66 -13.99
CA HIS A 99 -21.03 -13.85 -14.17
C HIS A 99 -20.39 -14.78 -15.23
N PRO A 100 -20.27 -16.09 -14.98
CA PRO A 100 -19.62 -17.01 -15.93
C PRO A 100 -20.24 -17.02 -17.34
N HIS A 101 -21.53 -16.63 -17.46
CA HIS A 101 -22.18 -16.51 -18.78
C HIS A 101 -21.88 -15.19 -19.49
N ALA A 102 -21.40 -14.18 -18.78
CA ALA A 102 -21.05 -12.88 -19.33
C ALA A 102 -19.61 -12.80 -19.87
N VAL A 103 -18.82 -13.88 -19.71
CA VAL A 103 -17.44 -13.97 -20.17
C VAL A 103 -17.26 -15.04 -21.24
N GLU A 104 -16.19 -14.94 -22.00
CA GLU A 104 -15.80 -15.94 -22.99
C GLU A 104 -15.71 -17.35 -22.37
N PRO A 105 -16.05 -18.41 -23.11
CA PRO A 105 -16.07 -19.78 -22.57
C PRO A 105 -14.79 -20.21 -21.87
N ALA A 106 -13.64 -19.77 -22.36
CA ALA A 106 -12.34 -20.08 -21.78
C ALA A 106 -12.13 -19.48 -20.36
N ARG A 107 -12.82 -18.39 -20.04
CA ARG A 107 -12.71 -17.68 -18.75
C ARG A 107 -13.79 -18.04 -17.72
N ARG A 108 -14.77 -18.87 -18.08
CA ARG A 108 -15.89 -19.21 -17.21
C ARG A 108 -15.46 -19.86 -15.89
N ALA A 109 -14.49 -20.75 -15.95
CA ALA A 109 -13.96 -21.43 -14.78
C ALA A 109 -13.25 -20.43 -13.85
N ASP A 110 -12.48 -19.48 -14.40
CA ASP A 110 -11.77 -18.46 -13.64
C ASP A 110 -12.77 -17.49 -12.95
N ALA A 111 -13.82 -17.06 -13.66
CA ALA A 111 -14.86 -16.20 -13.09
C ALA A 111 -15.59 -16.91 -11.93
N GLN A 112 -15.90 -18.18 -12.07
CA GLN A 112 -16.52 -18.98 -11.02
C GLN A 112 -15.58 -19.17 -9.81
N ALA A 113 -14.30 -19.43 -10.06
CA ALA A 113 -13.30 -19.57 -9.01
C ALA A 113 -13.08 -18.24 -8.26
N ALA A 114 -13.04 -17.13 -8.98
CA ALA A 114 -12.91 -15.79 -8.39
C ALA A 114 -14.08 -15.47 -7.45
N TRP A 115 -15.32 -15.77 -7.86
CA TRP A 115 -16.49 -15.58 -6.99
C TRP A 115 -16.46 -16.49 -5.76
N ALA A 116 -16.11 -17.78 -5.91
CA ALA A 116 -16.00 -18.70 -4.79
C ALA A 116 -14.92 -18.24 -3.77
N LEU A 117 -13.77 -17.77 -4.27
CA LEU A 117 -12.73 -17.19 -3.43
C LEU A 117 -13.21 -15.91 -2.74
N GLY A 118 -13.93 -15.04 -3.46
CA GLY A 118 -14.52 -13.83 -2.91
C GLY A 118 -15.47 -14.13 -1.75
N GLN A 119 -16.34 -15.13 -1.90
CA GLN A 119 -17.24 -15.56 -0.84
C GLN A 119 -16.49 -16.11 0.39
N ALA A 120 -15.46 -16.91 0.18
CA ALA A 120 -14.61 -17.44 1.25
C ALA A 120 -13.86 -16.31 1.99
N ASN A 121 -13.35 -15.33 1.26
CA ASN A 121 -12.69 -14.16 1.84
C ASN A 121 -13.68 -13.30 2.64
N MET A 122 -14.87 -13.01 2.11
CA MET A 122 -15.91 -12.28 2.85
C MET A 122 -16.31 -12.99 4.16
N ALA A 123 -16.41 -14.31 4.14
CA ALA A 123 -16.71 -15.08 5.36
C ALA A 123 -15.60 -14.91 6.41
N ARG A 124 -14.32 -14.98 6.00
CA ARG A 124 -13.16 -14.74 6.88
C ARG A 124 -13.13 -13.30 7.38
N GLN A 125 -13.34 -12.33 6.51
CA GLN A 125 -13.37 -10.90 6.84
C GLN A 125 -14.44 -10.61 7.90
N ARG A 126 -15.65 -11.15 7.76
CA ARG A 126 -16.70 -11.01 8.77
C ARG A 126 -16.33 -11.67 10.11
N ALA A 127 -15.67 -12.82 10.07
CA ALA A 127 -15.18 -13.48 11.29
C ALA A 127 -14.14 -12.64 12.02
N GLU A 128 -13.35 -11.85 11.29
CA GLU A 128 -12.40 -10.87 11.83
C GLU A 128 -13.05 -9.50 12.11
N GLY A 129 -14.38 -9.36 11.95
CA GLY A 129 -15.14 -8.16 12.28
C GLY A 129 -15.11 -7.05 11.21
N VAL A 130 -14.83 -7.37 9.94
CA VAL A 130 -14.95 -6.43 8.82
C VAL A 130 -16.42 -6.27 8.44
N ALA A 131 -16.87 -5.02 8.26
CA ALA A 131 -18.20 -4.69 7.77
C ALA A 131 -18.28 -4.89 6.24
N VAL A 132 -18.13 -6.13 5.76
CA VAL A 132 -18.22 -6.44 4.34
C VAL A 132 -19.60 -7.01 3.98
N GLU A 133 -20.21 -6.46 2.93
CA GLU A 133 -21.51 -6.88 2.40
C GLU A 133 -21.32 -7.70 1.11
N ALA A 134 -22.01 -8.83 1.00
CA ALA A 134 -22.16 -9.52 -0.28
C ALA A 134 -23.41 -8.95 -0.95
N LEU A 135 -23.25 -8.36 -2.14
CA LEU A 135 -24.35 -7.76 -2.88
C LEU A 135 -24.76 -8.63 -4.05
N THR A 136 -26.06 -8.75 -4.25
CA THR A 136 -26.66 -9.32 -5.46
C THR A 136 -26.57 -8.31 -6.62
N PRO A 137 -26.68 -8.75 -7.88
CA PRO A 137 -26.74 -7.84 -9.02
C PRO A 137 -27.85 -6.78 -8.90
N ALA A 138 -29.00 -7.15 -8.34
CA ALA A 138 -30.13 -6.22 -8.14
C ALA A 138 -29.80 -5.11 -7.12
N GLU A 139 -29.10 -5.45 -6.04
CA GLU A 139 -28.64 -4.46 -5.04
C GLU A 139 -27.55 -3.54 -5.61
N VAL A 140 -26.66 -4.08 -6.47
CA VAL A 140 -25.66 -3.28 -7.21
C VAL A 140 -26.36 -2.29 -8.14
N ALA A 141 -27.34 -2.75 -8.95
CA ALA A 141 -28.10 -1.89 -9.85
C ALA A 141 -28.87 -0.79 -9.11
N GLN A 142 -29.38 -1.08 -7.91
CA GLN A 142 -30.06 -0.10 -7.08
C GLN A 142 -29.11 0.98 -6.54
N ARG A 143 -27.90 0.59 -6.10
CA ARG A 143 -26.93 1.52 -5.49
C ARG A 143 -26.14 2.30 -6.55
N TRP A 144 -25.82 1.65 -7.67
CA TRP A 144 -25.01 2.21 -8.76
C TRP A 144 -25.67 1.91 -10.11
N PRO A 145 -26.75 2.63 -10.49
CA PRO A 145 -27.56 2.33 -11.68
C PRO A 145 -26.81 2.54 -13.01
N TRP A 146 -25.62 3.07 -12.99
CA TRP A 146 -24.72 3.23 -14.13
C TRP A 146 -23.80 2.02 -14.35
N LEU A 147 -23.79 1.03 -13.43
CA LEU A 147 -23.13 -0.26 -13.61
C LEU A 147 -24.03 -1.24 -14.38
N ASP A 148 -23.42 -2.00 -15.28
CA ASP A 148 -24.09 -3.12 -15.96
C ASP A 148 -24.17 -4.33 -15.01
N ALA A 149 -25.22 -4.39 -14.23
CA ALA A 149 -25.43 -5.43 -13.25
C ALA A 149 -25.72 -6.80 -13.86
N ASP A 150 -26.13 -6.89 -15.13
CA ASP A 150 -26.42 -8.17 -15.82
C ASP A 150 -25.11 -8.96 -16.06
N ARG A 151 -23.98 -8.27 -16.05
CA ARG A 151 -22.66 -8.92 -16.14
C ARG A 151 -22.18 -9.54 -14.83
N LEU A 152 -22.84 -9.27 -13.71
CA LEU A 152 -22.37 -9.65 -12.38
C LEU A 152 -22.98 -10.97 -11.92
N ILE A 153 -22.17 -11.79 -11.23
CA ILE A 153 -22.68 -12.84 -10.34
C ILE A 153 -22.92 -12.29 -8.94
N GLY A 154 -22.21 -11.24 -8.54
CA GLY A 154 -22.33 -10.54 -7.28
C GLY A 154 -21.19 -9.54 -7.08
N ALA A 155 -21.19 -8.90 -5.92
CA ALA A 155 -20.14 -7.97 -5.53
C ALA A 155 -19.81 -8.09 -4.03
N ALA A 156 -18.58 -7.68 -3.66
CA ALA A 156 -18.19 -7.48 -2.27
C ALA A 156 -18.05 -5.98 -2.01
N TRP A 157 -18.76 -5.47 -1.03
CA TRP A 157 -18.80 -4.07 -0.66
C TRP A 157 -18.27 -3.85 0.75
N GLY A 158 -17.21 -3.05 0.88
CA GLY A 158 -16.67 -2.58 2.15
C GLY A 158 -17.01 -1.10 2.36
N PRO A 159 -18.03 -0.77 3.15
CA PRO A 159 -18.46 0.62 3.35
C PRO A 159 -17.46 1.46 4.15
N GLU A 160 -16.63 0.82 4.97
CA GLU A 160 -15.63 1.48 5.82
C GLU A 160 -14.30 1.70 5.08
N ASP A 161 -14.11 1.03 3.96
CA ASP A 161 -12.95 1.14 3.07
C ASP A 161 -12.96 2.47 2.26
N GLY A 162 -11.95 2.69 1.43
CA GLY A 162 -11.90 3.87 0.56
C GLY A 162 -10.55 4.09 -0.09
N PHE A 163 -10.10 5.34 -0.08
CA PHE A 163 -8.76 5.70 -0.58
C PHE A 163 -8.14 6.84 0.23
N LEU A 164 -6.82 6.91 0.15
CA LEU A 164 -5.97 7.78 0.95
C LEU A 164 -5.34 8.87 0.08
N HIS A 165 -4.88 9.94 0.73
CA HIS A 165 -4.06 10.99 0.13
C HIS A 165 -2.64 10.92 0.70
N PRO A 166 -1.72 10.16 0.07
CA PRO A 166 -0.40 9.88 0.65
C PRO A 166 0.42 11.14 0.92
N HIS A 167 0.30 12.17 0.07
CA HIS A 167 1.03 13.44 0.25
C HIS A 167 0.63 14.16 1.55
N ILE A 168 -0.62 14.06 1.97
CA ILE A 168 -1.08 14.58 3.26
C ILE A 168 -0.48 13.73 4.39
N ILE A 169 -0.47 12.40 4.22
CA ILE A 169 -0.01 11.48 5.27
C ILE A 169 1.48 11.67 5.56
N TYR A 170 2.35 11.62 4.55
CA TYR A 170 3.77 11.80 4.81
C TYR A 170 4.12 13.26 5.15
N GLY A 171 3.39 14.23 4.60
CA GLY A 171 3.56 15.65 4.91
C GLY A 171 3.29 15.94 6.37
N GLU A 172 2.10 15.60 6.86
CA GLU A 172 1.70 15.78 8.26
C GLU A 172 2.49 14.90 9.22
N GLY A 173 2.80 13.66 8.80
CA GLY A 173 3.65 12.76 9.59
C GLY A 173 5.03 13.38 9.86
N PHE A 174 5.71 13.90 8.83
CA PHE A 174 7.01 14.56 9.04
C PHE A 174 6.91 15.95 9.67
N ARG A 175 5.80 16.68 9.51
CA ARG A 175 5.54 17.89 10.32
C ARG A 175 5.52 17.51 11.80
N ARG A 176 4.69 16.54 12.18
CA ARG A 176 4.57 16.06 13.56
C ARG A 176 5.90 15.49 14.09
N ALA A 177 6.61 14.71 13.29
CA ALA A 177 7.92 14.16 13.66
C ALA A 177 8.91 15.29 14.04
N ARG A 178 8.97 16.37 13.24
CA ARG A 178 9.84 17.54 13.56
C ARG A 178 9.42 18.23 14.87
N GLU A 179 8.14 18.36 15.15
CA GLU A 179 7.65 18.89 16.43
C GLU A 179 8.07 18.04 17.63
N LEU A 180 8.21 16.74 17.43
CA LEU A 180 8.71 15.79 18.42
C LEU A 180 10.25 15.74 18.51
N GLY A 181 10.96 16.60 17.75
CA GLY A 181 12.41 16.67 17.75
C GLY A 181 13.13 15.67 16.84
N VAL A 182 12.41 15.05 15.90
CA VAL A 182 13.04 14.19 14.88
C VAL A 182 13.87 15.02 13.92
N ASP A 183 15.13 14.63 13.71
CA ASP A 183 15.97 15.18 12.65
C ASP A 183 15.59 14.55 11.30
N VAL A 184 15.07 15.35 10.37
CA VAL A 184 14.63 14.89 9.05
C VAL A 184 15.59 15.38 7.98
N MET A 185 16.45 14.48 7.52
CA MET A 185 17.52 14.74 6.56
C MET A 185 17.11 14.32 5.15
N THR A 186 16.75 15.26 4.31
CA THR A 186 16.57 15.06 2.86
C THR A 186 17.92 15.13 2.14
N ASP A 187 17.94 14.71 0.87
CA ASP A 187 19.15 14.63 0.04
C ASP A 187 20.29 13.87 0.75
N THR A 188 19.92 12.82 1.49
CA THR A 188 20.81 12.05 2.34
C THR A 188 20.58 10.56 2.16
N ALA A 189 21.46 9.92 1.40
CA ALA A 189 21.42 8.48 1.16
C ALA A 189 22.17 7.70 2.25
N ALA A 190 21.64 6.56 2.69
CA ALA A 190 22.40 5.56 3.44
C ALA A 190 23.22 4.72 2.46
N VAL A 191 24.54 4.72 2.62
CA VAL A 191 25.47 4.13 1.66
C VAL A 191 26.26 2.93 2.23
N GLY A 192 26.15 2.65 3.53
CA GLY A 192 26.81 1.53 4.19
C GLY A 192 26.70 1.62 5.70
N ALA A 193 27.36 0.71 6.39
CA ALA A 193 27.40 0.69 7.85
C ALA A 193 28.76 0.22 8.37
N GLN A 194 29.11 0.63 9.60
CA GLN A 194 30.16 0.02 10.41
C GLN A 194 29.48 -0.84 11.49
N THR A 195 30.01 -2.04 11.68
CA THR A 195 29.47 -3.00 12.63
C THR A 195 30.46 -3.37 13.72
N ARG A 196 29.94 -3.79 14.86
CA ARG A 196 30.69 -4.49 15.90
C ARG A 196 29.93 -5.80 16.18
N GLY A 197 30.53 -6.92 15.75
CA GLY A 197 29.82 -8.20 15.71
C GLY A 197 28.61 -8.13 14.77
N ASP A 198 27.46 -8.52 15.27
CA ASP A 198 26.18 -8.50 14.56
C ASP A 198 25.37 -7.18 14.72
N ARG A 199 26.01 -6.10 15.19
CA ARG A 199 25.33 -4.82 15.43
C ARG A 199 25.94 -3.68 14.64
N ILE A 200 25.09 -2.91 13.98
CA ILE A 200 25.45 -1.62 13.38
C ILE A 200 25.75 -0.63 14.53
N THR A 201 26.89 0.02 14.48
CA THR A 201 27.27 1.09 15.42
C THR A 201 27.27 2.47 14.75
N THR A 202 27.48 2.48 13.44
CA THR A 202 27.53 3.72 12.65
C THR A 202 26.90 3.48 11.28
N LEU A 203 25.90 4.27 10.95
CA LEU A 203 25.34 4.33 9.59
C LEU A 203 26.21 5.29 8.77
N LEU A 204 26.69 4.84 7.63
CA LEU A 204 27.42 5.69 6.68
C LEU A 204 26.40 6.33 5.74
N THR A 205 26.40 7.66 5.68
CA THR A 205 25.52 8.42 4.82
C THR A 205 26.30 9.28 3.82
N SER A 206 25.64 9.74 2.77
CA SER A 206 26.21 10.67 1.79
C SER A 206 26.64 12.02 2.41
N ARG A 207 26.21 12.32 3.65
CA ARG A 207 26.54 13.53 4.42
C ARG A 207 27.48 13.27 5.60
N GLY A 208 28.01 12.04 5.72
CA GLY A 208 28.92 11.65 6.78
C GLY A 208 28.35 10.55 7.70
N PRO A 209 29.15 10.11 8.67
CA PRO A 209 28.77 9.04 9.58
C PRO A 209 27.73 9.49 10.62
N LEU A 210 26.81 8.59 10.96
CA LEU A 210 25.78 8.77 11.98
C LEU A 210 25.85 7.61 12.97
N ALA A 211 26.21 7.89 14.23
CA ALA A 211 26.18 6.89 15.29
C ALA A 211 24.74 6.50 15.63
N VAL A 212 24.44 5.19 15.70
CA VAL A 212 23.09 4.68 15.89
C VAL A 212 23.06 3.47 16.80
N ASP A 213 21.95 3.30 17.52
CA ASP A 213 21.65 2.09 18.29
C ASP A 213 20.76 1.13 17.50
N TRP A 214 19.91 1.69 16.61
CA TRP A 214 18.98 0.96 15.74
C TRP A 214 18.91 1.56 14.35
N VAL A 215 18.62 0.71 13.37
CA VAL A 215 18.31 1.13 12.01
C VAL A 215 16.98 0.49 11.57
N VAL A 216 16.09 1.29 10.98
CA VAL A 216 14.85 0.84 10.33
C VAL A 216 14.96 1.07 8.83
N ASN A 217 14.95 0.00 8.06
CA ASN A 217 14.91 0.06 6.60
C ASN A 217 13.44 0.10 6.12
N ALA A 218 12.94 1.32 5.84
CA ALA A 218 11.58 1.61 5.35
C ALA A 218 11.60 2.02 3.87
N THR A 219 12.53 1.49 3.08
CA THR A 219 12.77 1.91 1.69
C THR A 219 12.00 1.10 0.65
N ASN A 220 11.14 0.18 1.07
CA ASN A 220 10.22 -0.61 0.24
C ASN A 220 10.90 -1.29 -0.96
N ALA A 221 10.71 -0.82 -2.19
CA ALA A 221 11.31 -1.40 -3.40
C ALA A 221 12.85 -1.36 -3.37
N TRP A 222 13.45 -0.38 -2.71
CA TRP A 222 14.91 -0.26 -2.52
C TRP A 222 15.45 -1.07 -1.34
N ALA A 223 14.56 -1.70 -0.54
CA ALA A 223 14.97 -2.35 0.70
C ALA A 223 16.02 -3.47 0.51
N PRO A 224 15.99 -4.29 -0.56
CA PRO A 224 17.07 -5.26 -0.81
C PRO A 224 18.45 -4.61 -1.00
N ARG A 225 18.51 -3.49 -1.72
CA ARG A 225 19.76 -2.75 -1.97
C ARG A 225 20.30 -2.14 -0.69
N VAL A 226 19.43 -1.50 0.09
CA VAL A 226 19.78 -0.90 1.38
C VAL A 226 20.23 -1.98 2.35
N SER A 227 19.50 -3.09 2.48
CA SER A 227 19.91 -4.21 3.33
C SER A 227 21.30 -4.73 2.97
N ARG A 228 21.57 -4.98 1.68
CA ARG A 228 22.88 -5.42 1.18
C ARG A 228 23.97 -4.41 1.47
N ALA A 229 23.73 -3.13 1.26
CA ALA A 229 24.70 -2.07 1.53
C ALA A 229 25.07 -1.98 3.03
N LEU A 230 24.13 -2.30 3.91
CA LEU A 230 24.34 -2.34 5.36
C LEU A 230 24.98 -3.65 5.86
N GLY A 231 25.09 -4.69 5.02
CA GLY A 231 25.56 -6.03 5.39
C GLY A 231 24.45 -6.92 5.96
N GLY A 232 23.18 -6.55 5.81
CA GLY A 232 22.02 -7.30 6.25
C GLY A 232 21.69 -8.50 5.37
N MET A 233 20.56 -9.14 5.68
CA MET A 233 20.07 -10.29 4.94
C MET A 233 19.61 -9.92 3.51
N GLU A 234 19.58 -10.91 2.61
CA GLU A 234 18.90 -10.75 1.32
C GLU A 234 17.40 -10.76 1.54
N LEU A 235 16.73 -9.71 1.08
CA LEU A 235 15.27 -9.61 1.18
C LEU A 235 14.63 -10.10 -0.12
N PRO A 236 13.68 -11.04 -0.04
CA PRO A 236 13.03 -11.61 -1.22
C PRO A 236 11.96 -10.65 -1.77
N ILE A 237 12.36 -9.48 -2.20
CA ILE A 237 11.49 -8.46 -2.78
C ILE A 237 11.79 -8.35 -4.27
N ALA A 238 10.77 -8.51 -5.10
CA ALA A 238 10.81 -8.31 -6.54
C ALA A 238 10.17 -6.96 -6.89
N PRO A 239 10.94 -5.90 -7.13
CA PRO A 239 10.40 -4.63 -7.59
C PRO A 239 9.75 -4.80 -8.96
N THR A 240 8.46 -4.46 -9.07
CA THR A 240 7.67 -4.61 -10.29
C THR A 240 6.99 -3.29 -10.61
N LYS A 241 7.19 -2.79 -11.81
CA LYS A 241 6.67 -1.49 -12.22
C LYS A 241 5.16 -1.55 -12.45
N ARG A 242 4.46 -0.53 -11.96
CA ARG A 242 3.01 -0.34 -12.14
C ARG A 242 2.73 1.06 -12.65
N TYR A 243 1.67 1.19 -13.43
CA TYR A 243 1.26 2.43 -14.06
C TYR A 243 -0.15 2.80 -13.62
N LEU A 244 -0.36 4.12 -13.47
CA LEU A 244 -1.63 4.73 -13.18
C LEU A 244 -1.93 5.76 -14.27
N TYR A 245 -3.11 5.72 -14.82
CA TYR A 245 -3.55 6.57 -15.90
C TYR A 245 -4.69 7.47 -15.41
N HIS A 246 -4.60 8.74 -15.73
CA HIS A 246 -5.63 9.72 -15.43
C HIS A 246 -6.39 10.04 -16.70
N PHE A 247 -7.60 9.53 -16.82
CA PHE A 247 -8.48 9.79 -17.96
C PHE A 247 -9.40 10.97 -17.67
N GLU A 248 -9.69 11.75 -18.72
CA GLU A 248 -10.69 12.82 -18.65
C GLU A 248 -12.03 12.32 -19.17
N PRO A 249 -13.10 12.28 -18.35
CA PRO A 249 -14.45 12.00 -18.84
C PRO A 249 -14.86 13.00 -19.94
N THR A 250 -15.46 12.52 -21.03
CA THR A 250 -15.87 13.39 -22.16
C THR A 250 -17.01 14.32 -21.81
N GLN A 251 -17.81 13.95 -20.82
CA GLN A 251 -18.92 14.74 -20.29
C GLN A 251 -19.22 14.32 -18.86
N PRO A 252 -19.89 15.14 -18.06
CA PRO A 252 -20.34 14.74 -16.73
C PRO A 252 -21.23 13.51 -16.79
N ILE A 253 -20.81 12.45 -16.12
CA ILE A 253 -21.55 11.16 -16.06
C ILE A 253 -22.64 11.23 -15.00
N MET A 254 -22.38 12.02 -13.96
CA MET A 254 -23.23 12.23 -12.79
C MET A 254 -22.98 13.63 -12.20
N SER A 255 -23.69 14.00 -11.15
CA SER A 255 -23.39 15.24 -10.43
C SER A 255 -21.99 15.20 -9.81
N GLU A 256 -21.37 16.37 -9.60
CA GLU A 256 -20.07 16.50 -8.95
C GLU A 256 -20.05 15.81 -7.56
N GLU A 257 -21.11 16.01 -6.79
CA GLU A 257 -21.28 15.35 -5.49
C GLU A 257 -21.29 13.82 -5.60
N ALA A 258 -21.98 13.25 -6.59
CA ALA A 258 -22.01 11.81 -6.82
C ALA A 258 -20.63 11.30 -7.30
N TRP A 259 -19.95 12.08 -8.13
CA TRP A 259 -18.59 11.78 -8.60
C TRP A 259 -17.59 11.73 -7.43
N GLU A 260 -17.61 12.72 -6.55
CA GLU A 260 -16.74 12.76 -5.37
C GLU A 260 -16.98 11.61 -4.39
N ARG A 261 -18.19 11.03 -4.42
CA ARG A 261 -18.58 9.89 -3.57
C ARG A 261 -18.40 8.52 -4.22
N LEU A 262 -17.88 8.47 -5.45
CA LEU A 262 -17.59 7.19 -6.08
C LEU A 262 -16.60 6.38 -5.22
N PRO A 263 -16.88 5.09 -4.97
CA PRO A 263 -15.94 4.21 -4.27
C PRO A 263 -14.72 3.90 -5.13
N MET A 264 -13.69 3.36 -4.50
CA MET A 264 -12.68 2.60 -5.20
C MET A 264 -13.32 1.31 -5.72
N MET A 265 -13.20 1.03 -7.03
CA MET A 265 -13.81 -0.14 -7.65
C MET A 265 -12.79 -1.01 -8.35
N VAL A 266 -13.01 -2.33 -8.29
CA VAL A 266 -12.24 -3.34 -9.03
C VAL A 266 -13.18 -4.05 -9.99
N TYR A 267 -12.83 -4.02 -11.26
CA TYR A 267 -13.66 -4.48 -12.36
C TYR A 267 -13.22 -5.88 -12.84
N GLY A 268 -13.88 -6.89 -12.34
CA GLY A 268 -13.53 -8.28 -12.59
C GLY A 268 -12.28 -8.74 -11.87
N LEU A 269 -12.19 -10.03 -11.60
CA LEU A 269 -11.06 -10.66 -10.92
C LEU A 269 -10.67 -11.94 -11.64
N GLY A 270 -9.40 -12.30 -11.53
CA GLY A 270 -8.83 -13.49 -12.16
C GLY A 270 -7.66 -13.16 -13.09
N PRO A 271 -7.09 -14.14 -13.78
CA PRO A 271 -5.93 -13.94 -14.65
C PRO A 271 -6.19 -12.86 -15.72
N GLY A 272 -5.32 -11.85 -15.79
CA GLY A 272 -5.42 -10.74 -16.73
C GLY A 272 -6.57 -9.76 -16.48
N ARG A 273 -7.22 -9.83 -15.30
CA ARG A 273 -8.26 -8.91 -14.83
C ARG A 273 -7.80 -8.21 -13.55
N GLY A 274 -8.57 -7.22 -13.14
CA GLY A 274 -8.30 -6.45 -11.93
C GLY A 274 -8.05 -4.97 -12.23
N ALA A 275 -8.59 -4.47 -13.34
CA ALA A 275 -8.67 -3.02 -13.55
C ALA A 275 -9.37 -2.40 -12.36
N HIS A 276 -8.80 -1.33 -11.83
CA HIS A 276 -9.39 -0.60 -10.72
C HIS A 276 -9.42 0.89 -11.03
N ALA A 277 -10.44 1.57 -10.53
CA ALA A 277 -10.59 2.99 -10.75
C ALA A 277 -11.21 3.70 -9.55
N ARG A 278 -10.90 5.00 -9.45
CA ARG A 278 -11.50 5.93 -8.52
C ARG A 278 -11.48 7.36 -9.09
N PRO A 279 -12.28 8.27 -8.55
CA PRO A 279 -12.12 9.67 -8.88
C PRO A 279 -10.80 10.23 -8.34
N ASP A 280 -10.21 11.15 -9.12
CA ASP A 280 -9.03 11.93 -8.72
C ASP A 280 -9.22 13.39 -9.18
N GLY A 281 -9.90 14.18 -8.35
CA GLY A 281 -10.48 15.45 -8.77
C GLY A 281 -11.48 15.21 -9.91
N PRO A 282 -11.37 15.94 -11.03
CA PRO A 282 -12.26 15.76 -12.19
C PRO A 282 -11.89 14.56 -13.07
N LEU A 283 -10.78 13.89 -12.80
CA LEU A 283 -10.25 12.78 -13.62
C LEU A 283 -10.64 11.43 -13.03
N LEU A 284 -10.69 10.42 -13.89
CA LEU A 284 -10.77 9.01 -13.49
C LEU A 284 -9.35 8.46 -13.44
N LEU A 285 -8.88 8.12 -12.23
CA LEU A 285 -7.63 7.40 -12.05
C LEU A 285 -7.91 5.92 -12.27
N VAL A 286 -7.16 5.32 -13.20
CA VAL A 286 -7.26 3.92 -13.59
C VAL A 286 -5.91 3.24 -13.38
N GLY A 287 -5.93 2.06 -12.77
CA GLY A 287 -4.79 1.18 -12.64
C GLY A 287 -5.22 -0.28 -12.82
N GLY A 288 -4.28 -1.19 -12.72
CA GLY A 288 -4.59 -2.63 -12.83
C GLY A 288 -3.34 -3.49 -12.78
N ALA A 289 -3.56 -4.81 -12.74
CA ALA A 289 -2.51 -5.79 -12.90
C ALA A 289 -1.90 -5.66 -14.29
N GLY A 290 -0.61 -5.37 -14.36
CA GLY A 290 0.18 -5.43 -15.59
C GLY A 290 0.95 -6.75 -15.67
N ALA A 291 1.80 -6.89 -16.69
CA ALA A 291 2.76 -7.98 -16.74
C ALA A 291 3.69 -7.91 -15.52
N ASP A 292 3.72 -8.99 -14.74
CA ASP A 292 4.54 -9.08 -13.53
C ASP A 292 5.99 -9.42 -13.90
N THR A 293 6.66 -8.47 -14.58
CA THR A 293 8.09 -8.60 -14.87
C THR A 293 8.89 -7.90 -13.79
N PRO A 294 9.59 -8.63 -12.93
CA PRO A 294 10.45 -8.03 -11.91
C PRO A 294 11.58 -7.23 -12.53
N GLU A 295 11.95 -6.16 -11.86
CA GLU A 295 13.04 -5.26 -12.25
C GLU A 295 14.04 -5.07 -11.10
N PRO A 296 14.81 -6.11 -10.72
CA PRO A 296 15.66 -6.06 -9.54
C PRO A 296 16.79 -5.04 -9.64
N ASP A 297 17.23 -4.72 -10.85
CA ASP A 297 18.38 -3.85 -11.14
C ASP A 297 17.95 -2.45 -11.66
N PHE A 298 16.73 -2.00 -11.32
CA PHE A 298 16.26 -0.66 -11.70
C PHE A 298 17.20 0.43 -11.15
N SER A 299 17.43 1.51 -11.91
CA SER A 299 18.08 2.72 -11.40
C SER A 299 17.07 3.62 -10.69
N ASP A 300 17.53 4.62 -9.93
CA ASP A 300 16.63 5.58 -9.27
C ASP A 300 15.85 6.41 -10.32
N ASP A 301 16.44 6.64 -11.49
CA ASP A 301 15.80 7.34 -12.63
C ASP A 301 14.70 6.50 -13.28
N ASP A 302 14.78 5.15 -13.21
CA ASP A 302 13.76 4.25 -13.76
C ASP A 302 12.40 4.39 -13.06
N GLN A 303 12.35 4.96 -11.88
CA GLN A 303 11.10 5.15 -11.14
C GLN A 303 10.08 5.97 -11.93
N ASP A 304 10.53 7.03 -12.59
CA ASP A 304 9.69 7.91 -13.41
C ASP A 304 9.81 7.61 -14.90
N ALA A 305 10.72 6.72 -15.28
CA ALA A 305 10.91 6.38 -16.68
C ALA A 305 9.69 5.63 -17.22
N ILE A 306 8.93 6.29 -18.05
CA ILE A 306 7.92 5.68 -18.90
C ILE A 306 8.71 5.02 -20.02
N ARG A 307 8.83 3.69 -19.99
CA ARG A 307 9.71 2.95 -20.90
C ARG A 307 9.25 3.03 -22.36
N ASP A 308 10.22 2.89 -23.28
CA ASP A 308 9.95 2.66 -24.71
C ASP A 308 8.96 1.49 -24.87
N GLY A 309 7.89 1.71 -25.62
CA GLY A 309 6.71 0.84 -25.64
C GLY A 309 5.55 1.40 -24.82
N PHE A 310 5.81 2.37 -24.00
CA PHE A 310 4.87 3.26 -23.35
C PHE A 310 4.86 4.66 -24.00
N ASN A 311 5.42 4.85 -25.12
CA ASN A 311 5.23 6.04 -25.86
C ASN A 311 4.07 5.87 -26.86
N HIS A 312 3.39 6.95 -27.15
CA HIS A 312 2.09 7.06 -27.83
C HIS A 312 1.88 6.24 -29.10
N ALA A 313 2.89 5.57 -29.59
CA ALA A 313 2.80 4.80 -30.82
C ALA A 313 2.71 3.27 -30.60
N VAL A 314 3.12 2.69 -29.48
CA VAL A 314 3.34 1.24 -29.43
C VAL A 314 3.03 0.52 -28.08
N GLY A 315 2.70 1.17 -26.98
CA GLY A 315 2.59 0.35 -25.77
C GLY A 315 1.76 0.88 -24.61
N ILE A 316 1.96 2.09 -24.17
CA ILE A 316 1.18 2.69 -23.06
C ILE A 316 -0.29 2.79 -23.40
N ASP A 317 -0.58 3.30 -24.60
CA ASP A 317 -1.95 3.53 -24.99
C ASP A 317 -2.73 2.21 -25.03
N ASN A 318 -2.10 1.11 -25.47
CA ASN A 318 -2.75 -0.18 -25.50
C ASN A 318 -3.03 -0.69 -24.07
N ALA A 319 -2.06 -0.67 -23.16
CA ALA A 319 -2.26 -1.14 -21.78
C ALA A 319 -3.30 -0.29 -21.02
N ALA A 320 -3.26 1.03 -21.21
CA ALA A 320 -4.24 1.93 -20.60
C ALA A 320 -5.66 1.68 -21.13
N TYR A 321 -5.80 1.52 -22.44
CA TYR A 321 -7.09 1.26 -23.08
C TYR A 321 -7.58 -0.17 -22.86
N GLU A 322 -6.69 -1.15 -22.67
CA GLU A 322 -7.06 -2.50 -22.23
C GLU A 322 -7.68 -2.48 -20.82
N LEU A 323 -7.13 -1.66 -19.91
CA LEU A 323 -7.72 -1.46 -18.59
C LEU A 323 -9.05 -0.70 -18.67
N LEU A 324 -9.12 0.33 -19.52
CA LEU A 324 -10.37 1.06 -19.74
C LEU A 324 -11.46 0.18 -20.35
N ALA A 325 -11.09 -0.76 -21.25
CA ALA A 325 -12.01 -1.74 -21.81
C ALA A 325 -12.56 -2.70 -20.74
N GLN A 326 -11.73 -3.07 -19.75
CA GLN A 326 -12.23 -3.84 -18.61
C GLN A 326 -13.25 -3.06 -17.78
N ILE A 327 -13.10 -1.74 -17.67
CA ILE A 327 -14.08 -0.86 -17.01
C ILE A 327 -15.33 -0.74 -17.87
N ASP A 328 -15.19 -0.61 -19.19
CA ASP A 328 -16.31 -0.53 -20.16
C ASP A 328 -17.24 -1.74 -20.07
N ASP A 329 -16.68 -2.92 -19.87
CA ASP A 329 -17.44 -4.15 -19.64
C ASP A 329 -18.50 -4.01 -18.52
N PHE A 330 -18.25 -3.19 -17.49
CA PHE A 330 -19.12 -3.05 -16.32
C PHE A 330 -19.74 -1.66 -16.18
N ALA A 331 -19.09 -0.65 -16.75
CA ALA A 331 -19.43 0.76 -16.54
C ALA A 331 -19.17 1.60 -17.81
N PRO A 332 -19.92 1.37 -18.90
CA PRO A 332 -19.69 2.07 -20.16
C PRO A 332 -19.70 3.60 -20.03
N ALA A 333 -20.50 4.12 -19.10
CA ALA A 333 -20.55 5.55 -18.82
C ALA A 333 -19.22 6.09 -18.28
N LEU A 334 -18.53 5.33 -17.39
CA LEU A 334 -17.21 5.72 -16.86
C LEU A 334 -16.10 5.56 -17.90
N ALA A 335 -16.21 4.57 -18.78
CA ALA A 335 -15.22 4.32 -19.83
C ALA A 335 -15.26 5.35 -20.96
N ASN A 336 -16.34 6.15 -21.04
CA ASN A 336 -16.45 7.22 -22.07
C ASN A 336 -15.54 8.41 -21.74
N CYS A 337 -14.26 8.22 -21.98
CA CYS A 337 -13.20 9.20 -21.71
C CYS A 337 -12.59 9.77 -22.97
N GLY A 338 -12.20 11.07 -22.92
CA GLY A 338 -11.61 11.81 -24.03
C GLY A 338 -10.11 11.56 -24.24
N GLY A 339 -9.48 10.80 -23.37
CA GLY A 339 -8.06 10.45 -23.46
C GLY A 339 -7.30 10.56 -22.14
N ILE A 340 -6.03 10.20 -22.19
CA ILE A 340 -5.12 10.21 -21.04
C ILE A 340 -4.57 11.61 -20.84
N LYS A 341 -4.75 12.18 -19.65
CA LYS A 341 -4.22 13.50 -19.28
C LYS A 341 -2.87 13.41 -18.56
N ALA A 342 -2.67 12.35 -17.80
CA ALA A 342 -1.41 12.11 -17.11
C ALA A 342 -1.20 10.61 -16.91
N THR A 343 0.05 10.22 -16.84
CA THR A 343 0.48 8.88 -16.47
C THR A 343 1.48 8.98 -15.33
N THR A 344 1.29 8.16 -14.31
CA THR A 344 2.23 8.02 -13.20
C THR A 344 2.68 6.57 -13.13
N CYS A 345 3.94 6.34 -12.81
CA CYS A 345 4.44 4.99 -12.61
C CYS A 345 5.27 4.91 -11.32
N GLY A 346 5.35 3.70 -10.76
CA GLY A 346 6.12 3.42 -9.56
C GLY A 346 6.33 1.93 -9.37
N PHE A 347 7.14 1.57 -8.39
CA PHE A 347 7.43 0.17 -8.10
C PHE A 347 6.53 -0.39 -7.00
N TYR A 348 5.87 -1.51 -7.29
CA TYR A 348 5.41 -2.43 -6.28
C TYR A 348 6.61 -3.24 -5.78
N ALA A 349 6.73 -3.41 -4.48
CA ALA A 349 7.75 -4.22 -3.83
C ALA A 349 7.14 -5.59 -3.53
N MET A 350 7.09 -6.46 -4.54
CA MET A 350 6.43 -7.76 -4.43
C MET A 350 7.21 -8.70 -3.52
N SER A 351 6.60 -9.16 -2.43
CA SER A 351 7.06 -10.27 -1.62
C SER A 351 6.54 -11.60 -2.16
N PRO A 352 7.14 -12.75 -1.83
CA PRO A 352 6.74 -14.04 -2.42
C PRO A 352 5.31 -14.48 -2.10
N ASP A 353 4.77 -14.08 -0.96
CA ASP A 353 3.42 -14.41 -0.49
C ASP A 353 2.45 -13.21 -0.50
N GLY A 354 2.88 -12.07 -1.05
CA GLY A 354 2.09 -10.85 -1.10
C GLY A 354 1.98 -10.09 0.23
N SER A 355 2.45 -10.66 1.35
CA SER A 355 2.39 -10.03 2.67
C SER A 355 3.64 -9.21 3.00
N PRO A 356 3.55 -8.13 3.81
CA PRO A 356 4.69 -7.29 4.16
C PRO A 356 5.85 -8.04 4.81
N LEU A 357 7.05 -7.46 4.73
CA LEU A 357 8.24 -7.87 5.46
C LEU A 357 8.49 -6.87 6.60
N ILE A 358 8.05 -7.22 7.82
CA ILE A 358 8.18 -6.37 9.01
C ILE A 358 8.79 -7.22 10.13
N GLY A 359 10.06 -6.95 10.46
CA GLY A 359 10.77 -7.73 11.46
C GLY A 359 12.25 -7.40 11.54
N ARG A 360 12.97 -8.13 12.39
CA ARG A 360 14.41 -7.97 12.52
C ARG A 360 15.15 -8.65 11.37
N ASP A 361 16.28 -8.09 11.04
CA ASP A 361 17.25 -8.70 10.12
C ASP A 361 17.86 -9.96 10.76
N ALA A 362 18.02 -11.02 9.96
CA ALA A 362 18.56 -12.30 10.45
C ALA A 362 20.08 -12.25 10.71
N ARG A 363 20.81 -11.25 10.18
CA ARG A 363 22.27 -11.09 10.31
C ARG A 363 22.66 -9.96 11.25
N LEU A 364 21.84 -8.91 11.32
CA LEU A 364 22.13 -7.69 12.07
C LEU A 364 21.08 -7.46 13.14
N ALA A 365 21.43 -7.70 14.39
CA ALA A 365 20.51 -7.74 15.53
C ALA A 365 19.77 -6.42 15.80
N ASN A 366 20.29 -5.30 15.30
CA ASN A 366 19.70 -3.98 15.46
C ASN A 366 19.28 -3.31 14.12
N LEU A 367 19.11 -4.11 13.08
CA LEU A 367 18.44 -3.70 11.84
C LEU A 367 17.02 -4.28 11.83
N ALA A 368 16.04 -3.46 11.54
CA ALA A 368 14.65 -3.87 11.29
C ALA A 368 14.24 -3.48 9.88
N HIS A 369 13.39 -4.28 9.27
CA HIS A 369 12.81 -4.03 7.96
C HIS A 369 11.32 -3.68 8.08
N ALA A 370 10.86 -2.76 7.23
CA ALA A 370 9.48 -2.37 7.04
C ALA A 370 9.25 -2.12 5.54
N ALA A 371 9.15 -3.20 4.77
CA ALA A 371 9.20 -3.18 3.31
C ALA A 371 8.40 -4.33 2.69
N GLY A 372 8.46 -4.51 1.37
CA GLY A 372 7.84 -5.64 0.68
C GLY A 372 6.32 -5.60 0.70
N PHE A 373 5.74 -4.41 0.59
CA PHE A 373 4.29 -4.21 0.76
C PHE A 373 3.44 -4.60 -0.46
N SER A 374 3.99 -5.14 -1.52
CA SER A 374 3.25 -5.70 -2.66
C SER A 374 2.10 -4.78 -3.18
N GLY A 375 2.34 -3.45 -3.21
CA GLY A 375 1.37 -2.44 -3.67
C GLY A 375 0.49 -1.82 -2.60
N HIS A 376 0.45 -2.35 -1.37
CA HIS A 376 -0.47 -1.87 -0.32
C HIS A 376 0.21 -1.17 0.88
N GLY A 377 1.41 -0.62 0.70
CA GLY A 377 2.20 -0.01 1.78
C GLY A 377 1.56 1.22 2.42
N VAL A 378 0.83 2.04 1.64
CA VAL A 378 0.20 3.25 2.18
C VAL A 378 -0.83 2.90 3.25
N MET A 379 -1.69 1.91 2.96
CA MET A 379 -2.71 1.48 3.92
C MET A 379 -2.12 0.78 5.15
N HIS A 380 -0.97 0.09 5.00
CA HIS A 380 -0.31 -0.60 6.12
C HIS A 380 0.51 0.32 7.04
N ALA A 381 0.77 1.57 6.67
CA ALA A 381 1.72 2.41 7.40
C ALA A 381 1.40 2.59 8.91
N PRO A 382 0.15 2.78 9.37
CA PRO A 382 -0.14 2.88 10.80
C PRO A 382 0.17 1.60 11.57
N VAL A 383 -0.25 0.44 11.07
CA VAL A 383 0.02 -0.85 11.73
C VAL A 383 1.51 -1.18 11.66
N THR A 384 2.19 -0.89 10.56
CA THR A 384 3.63 -1.08 10.43
C THR A 384 4.39 -0.27 11.48
N ALA A 385 4.03 0.99 11.65
CA ALA A 385 4.65 1.85 12.67
C ALA A 385 4.44 1.29 14.10
N ARG A 386 3.25 0.74 14.39
CA ARG A 386 2.95 0.05 15.66
C ARG A 386 3.81 -1.21 15.86
N LEU A 387 3.96 -2.03 14.81
CA LEU A 387 4.76 -3.26 14.88
C LEU A 387 6.26 -2.93 15.05
N VAL A 388 6.77 -1.96 14.32
CA VAL A 388 8.17 -1.49 14.45
C VAL A 388 8.42 -0.92 15.85
N GLU A 389 7.52 -0.10 16.38
CA GLU A 389 7.60 0.39 17.75
C GLU A 389 7.70 -0.75 18.75
N ALA A 390 6.76 -1.70 18.70
CA ALA A 390 6.73 -2.86 19.61
C ALA A 390 8.00 -3.71 19.50
N LEU A 391 8.50 -3.90 18.28
CA LEU A 391 9.72 -4.66 18.00
C LEU A 391 10.96 -4.00 18.64
N LEU A 392 11.11 -2.68 18.48
CA LEU A 392 12.26 -1.94 18.99
C LEU A 392 12.15 -1.73 20.51
N ALA A 393 10.96 -1.46 21.02
CA ALA A 393 10.74 -1.30 22.46
C ALA A 393 10.79 -2.63 23.26
N GLY A 394 10.71 -3.79 22.58
CA GLY A 394 10.62 -5.09 23.24
C GLY A 394 9.24 -5.40 23.81
N ASP A 395 8.20 -4.72 23.32
CA ASP A 395 6.80 -4.83 23.77
C ASP A 395 6.01 -5.88 22.97
N ALA A 396 6.69 -6.96 22.55
CA ALA A 396 6.09 -8.06 21.78
C ALA A 396 6.40 -9.41 22.45
N PRO A 397 5.85 -9.70 23.64
CA PRO A 397 6.08 -10.95 24.33
C PRO A 397 5.62 -12.13 23.47
N GLY A 398 6.50 -13.13 23.30
CA GLY A 398 6.22 -14.28 22.44
C GLY A 398 6.01 -13.92 20.96
N GLY A 399 6.47 -12.74 20.52
CA GLY A 399 6.30 -12.27 19.14
C GLY A 399 4.87 -11.77 18.82
N VAL A 400 4.06 -11.46 19.83
CA VAL A 400 2.67 -11.01 19.67
C VAL A 400 2.55 -9.53 20.02
N VAL A 401 1.98 -8.75 19.13
CA VAL A 401 1.68 -7.33 19.32
C VAL A 401 0.18 -7.12 19.45
N ALA A 402 -0.26 -6.67 20.62
CA ALA A 402 -1.65 -6.29 20.84
C ALA A 402 -1.97 -4.98 20.08
N LEU A 403 -3.10 -4.97 19.39
CA LEU A 403 -3.67 -3.77 18.79
C LEU A 403 -4.66 -3.12 19.78
N PRO A 404 -4.76 -1.78 19.82
CA PRO A 404 -5.72 -1.10 20.70
C PRO A 404 -7.16 -1.34 20.27
N GLU A 405 -8.12 -0.82 21.01
CA GLU A 405 -9.55 -0.73 20.69
C GLU A 405 -10.20 -2.08 20.30
N GLY A 406 -9.63 -3.20 20.75
CA GLY A 406 -10.21 -4.51 20.47
C GLY A 406 -9.97 -5.06 19.05
N PHE A 407 -9.05 -4.48 18.28
CA PHE A 407 -8.66 -5.00 16.97
C PHE A 407 -7.89 -6.33 17.03
N GLY A 408 -7.71 -6.91 18.23
CA GLY A 408 -7.05 -8.19 18.41
C GLY A 408 -5.53 -8.05 18.51
N SER A 409 -4.81 -9.01 17.93
CA SER A 409 -3.35 -9.04 17.98
C SER A 409 -2.77 -9.54 16.66
N ILE A 410 -1.51 -9.20 16.43
CA ILE A 410 -0.72 -9.64 15.27
C ILE A 410 0.46 -10.45 15.77
N HIS A 411 0.67 -11.62 15.18
CA HIS A 411 1.88 -12.40 15.33
C HIS A 411 2.96 -11.88 14.38
N LEU A 412 4.07 -11.37 14.90
CA LEU A 412 5.19 -10.86 14.10
C LEU A 412 5.74 -11.89 13.12
N ALA A 413 5.63 -13.19 13.47
CA ALA A 413 6.06 -14.27 12.60
C ALA A 413 5.35 -14.27 11.23
N ALA A 414 4.12 -13.75 11.15
CA ALA A 414 3.38 -13.64 9.88
C ALA A 414 4.05 -12.65 8.89
N PHE A 415 4.81 -11.71 9.41
CA PHE A 415 5.49 -10.68 8.62
C PHE A 415 7.02 -10.75 8.72
N ASP A 416 7.58 -11.76 9.42
CA ASP A 416 9.03 -11.91 9.59
C ASP A 416 9.74 -11.98 8.23
N PRO A 417 10.76 -11.15 7.98
CA PRO A 417 11.50 -11.17 6.71
C PRO A 417 12.17 -12.52 6.40
N ALA A 418 12.43 -13.34 7.40
CA ALA A 418 13.06 -14.65 7.28
C ALA A 418 12.06 -15.82 7.37
N ARG A 419 10.75 -15.54 7.32
CA ARG A 419 9.71 -16.60 7.39
C ARG A 419 9.81 -17.60 6.23
N ASP A 420 9.28 -18.79 6.44
CA ASP A 420 9.11 -19.78 5.37
C ASP A 420 7.90 -19.42 4.48
N PHE A 421 8.17 -18.83 3.34
CA PHE A 421 7.14 -18.40 2.39
C PHE A 421 6.34 -19.55 1.78
N SER A 422 6.85 -20.78 1.81
CA SER A 422 6.11 -21.94 1.32
C SER A 422 5.05 -22.44 2.31
N ALA A 423 5.25 -22.14 3.60
CA ALA A 423 4.34 -22.52 4.69
C ALA A 423 3.36 -21.38 5.08
N THR A 424 3.60 -20.16 4.59
CA THR A 424 2.76 -19.00 4.91
C THR A 424 1.62 -18.89 3.90
N PRO A 425 0.37 -18.65 4.34
CA PRO A 425 -0.73 -18.39 3.40
C PRO A 425 -0.43 -17.17 2.54
N ALA A 426 -0.49 -17.34 1.22
CA ALA A 426 -0.33 -16.22 0.30
C ALA A 426 -1.55 -15.31 0.35
N GLU A 427 -1.30 -14.00 0.24
CA GLU A 427 -2.38 -13.02 0.12
C GLU A 427 -3.02 -13.12 -1.27
N SER A 428 -4.30 -13.41 -1.29
CA SER A 428 -5.05 -13.74 -2.52
C SER A 428 -5.67 -12.52 -3.21
N VAL A 429 -5.54 -11.33 -2.63
CA VAL A 429 -6.25 -10.11 -3.09
C VAL A 429 -5.27 -8.96 -3.37
N VAL A 430 -4.05 -9.29 -3.81
CA VAL A 430 -3.10 -8.30 -4.36
C VAL A 430 -3.51 -7.95 -5.79
N LEU A 431 -3.61 -6.64 -6.12
CA LEU A 431 -4.04 -6.12 -7.43
C LEU A 431 -2.86 -5.58 -8.23
#